data_5edecd7f466c325e86bb6d85f9c2b169
#
_entry.id   5edecd7f466c325e86bb6d85f9c2b169
#
_cell.length_a   1.000
_cell.length_b   1.000
_cell.length_c   1.000
_cell.angle_alpha   90.00
_cell.angle_beta   90.00
_cell.angle_gamma   90.00
#
_symmetry.space_group_name_H-M   'P 1'
#
loop_
_entity.id
_entity.type
_entity.pdbx_description
1 polymer ?
#
loop_
_entity_poly.entity_id
_entity_poly.type
_entity_poly.pdbx_seq_one_letter_code
_entity_poly.pdbx_strand_id
1 'polypeptide(L)'
;MKTLLYLTVLFLFPLIVIGCCNKKQINNTSVDKTPLSIIFDTDMGNDIDDALALDMLYKYIENGQINLLAIPTSKKGKYCAEYLDIMNTWYGHNIPIGIVENGTSKDNNAPFTRHACELKQNGSLAFNRTINNYDDFYKSVSLYRKILSEQPDSSVIIISVGFSTNLAQLLNSPADKYSTLSGTELVRKKVKYVSAMMGNIKDQNHKEFNVFCDIPSAQKFINEWPTPIMISPYEVGDAILFPAQSIENDFKWKSPNPLVIGYINYMQMPYDRQTWDLTAVLYAVEREKNFLEILNGEL
;
A
#
# COMPACT_ATOMS: atom_id res chain seq x y z
N MET A 1 77.44 47.68 19.15
CA MET A 1 77.71 46.26 18.89
C MET A 1 76.37 45.52 18.84
N LYS A 2 75.89 45.21 17.66
CA LYS A 2 74.64 44.48 17.43
C LYS A 2 75.03 43.19 16.74
N THR A 3 74.83 42.08 17.40
CA THR A 3 75.10 40.73 16.90
C THR A 3 73.89 40.28 16.06
N LEU A 4 74.14 39.96 14.77
CA LEU A 4 73.15 39.49 13.80
C LEU A 4 73.15 37.96 13.83
N LEU A 5 72.01 37.36 14.18
CA LEU A 5 71.80 35.94 14.22
C LEU A 5 71.16 35.49 12.92
N TYR A 6 71.79 34.63 12.14
CA TYR A 6 71.29 34.05 10.94
C TYR A 6 70.47 32.79 11.28
N LEU A 7 69.20 32.78 10.89
CA LEU A 7 68.33 31.61 11.03
C LEU A 7 68.29 30.90 9.67
N THR A 8 68.89 29.71 9.62
CA THR A 8 68.83 28.79 8.46
C THR A 8 67.54 28.00 8.54
N VAL A 9 66.65 28.22 7.56
CA VAL A 9 65.42 27.47 7.37
C VAL A 9 65.70 26.23 6.51
N LEU A 10 65.64 25.06 7.11
CA LEU A 10 65.74 23.78 6.43
C LEU A 10 64.34 23.43 5.84
N PHE A 11 64.21 23.45 4.48
CA PHE A 11 63.04 22.94 3.80
C PHE A 11 63.07 21.41 3.75
N LEU A 12 62.27 20.76 4.56
CA LEU A 12 61.92 19.32 4.45
C LEU A 12 60.81 19.16 3.42
N PHE A 13 61.11 18.62 2.24
CA PHE A 13 60.13 18.16 1.28
C PHE A 13 59.52 16.84 1.80
N PRO A 14 58.19 16.74 1.92
CA PRO A 14 57.60 15.43 2.16
C PRO A 14 57.51 14.66 0.83
N LEU A 15 58.12 13.46 0.82
CA LEU A 15 57.94 12.46 -0.22
C LEU A 15 56.48 12.04 -0.24
N ILE A 16 55.72 12.44 -1.29
CA ILE A 16 54.39 11.89 -1.51
C ILE A 16 54.57 10.49 -2.12
N VAL A 17 54.36 9.49 -1.30
CA VAL A 17 54.20 8.08 -1.76
C VAL A 17 52.82 7.98 -2.34
N ILE A 18 52.70 7.97 -3.66
CA ILE A 18 51.45 7.64 -4.36
C ILE A 18 51.24 6.13 -4.21
N GLY A 19 50.56 5.75 -3.15
CA GLY A 19 50.00 4.41 -3.01
C GLY A 19 48.86 4.24 -3.99
N CYS A 20 49.05 3.42 -5.03
CA CYS A 20 47.97 2.90 -5.84
C CYS A 20 46.99 2.14 -4.98
N CYS A 21 45.97 2.82 -4.44
CA CYS A 21 44.84 2.19 -3.81
C CYS A 21 43.97 1.60 -4.92
N ASN A 22 44.15 0.31 -5.21
CA ASN A 22 43.20 -0.46 -5.98
C ASN A 22 41.85 -0.38 -5.27
N LYS A 23 41.00 0.58 -5.67
CA LYS A 23 39.58 0.54 -5.36
C LYS A 23 39.05 -0.75 -5.98
N LYS A 24 38.91 -1.80 -5.16
CA LYS A 24 37.99 -2.87 -5.48
C LYS A 24 36.66 -2.19 -5.80
N GLN A 25 36.31 -2.12 -7.08
CA GLN A 25 34.93 -1.89 -7.47
C GLN A 25 34.14 -3.01 -6.80
N ILE A 26 33.41 -2.67 -5.75
CA ILE A 26 32.31 -3.48 -5.28
C ILE A 26 31.31 -3.40 -6.43
N ASN A 27 31.37 -4.39 -7.30
CA ASN A 27 30.26 -4.64 -8.23
C ASN A 27 29.06 -4.94 -7.33
N ASN A 28 28.29 -3.91 -7.00
CA ASN A 28 26.90 -4.08 -6.66
C ASN A 28 26.23 -4.61 -7.94
N THR A 29 26.31 -5.91 -8.15
CA THR A 29 25.32 -6.60 -8.96
C THR A 29 24.02 -6.43 -8.19
N SER A 30 23.27 -5.36 -8.50
CA SER A 30 21.85 -5.33 -8.27
C SER A 30 21.33 -6.59 -8.97
N VAL A 31 21.02 -7.61 -8.21
CA VAL A 31 20.18 -8.70 -8.71
C VAL A 31 18.92 -7.98 -9.15
N ASP A 32 18.69 -7.95 -10.44
CA ASP A 32 17.52 -7.34 -11.06
C ASP A 32 16.33 -8.18 -10.60
N LYS A 33 15.80 -7.85 -9.40
CA LYS A 33 14.66 -8.55 -8.81
C LYS A 33 13.46 -8.16 -9.66
N THR A 34 12.84 -9.14 -10.30
CA THR A 34 11.56 -8.94 -10.98
C THR A 34 10.58 -8.26 -10.01
N PRO A 35 9.95 -7.13 -10.41
CA PRO A 35 8.98 -6.44 -9.56
C PRO A 35 7.87 -7.38 -9.10
N LEU A 36 7.45 -7.25 -7.85
CA LEU A 36 6.36 -8.06 -7.28
C LEU A 36 5.02 -7.65 -7.91
N SER A 37 4.22 -8.62 -8.32
CA SER A 37 2.87 -8.40 -8.84
C SER A 37 1.88 -8.30 -7.69
N ILE A 38 1.26 -7.13 -7.49
CA ILE A 38 0.43 -6.81 -6.32
C ILE A 38 -0.98 -6.40 -6.75
N ILE A 39 -1.99 -6.89 -6.02
CA ILE A 39 -3.35 -6.34 -5.99
C ILE A 39 -3.56 -5.77 -4.59
N PHE A 40 -4.05 -4.53 -4.49
CA PHE A 40 -4.31 -3.84 -3.24
C PHE A 40 -5.82 -3.69 -3.03
N ASP A 41 -6.41 -4.50 -2.15
CA ASP A 41 -7.84 -4.49 -1.79
C ASP A 41 -8.04 -3.67 -0.51
N THR A 42 -8.82 -2.60 -0.58
CA THR A 42 -8.94 -1.54 0.42
C THR A 42 -10.39 -1.19 0.69
N ASP A 43 -10.72 -0.76 1.91
CA ASP A 43 -12.00 -0.12 2.23
C ASP A 43 -11.87 1.40 2.33
N MET A 44 -11.02 1.96 1.47
CA MET A 44 -10.70 3.38 1.33
C MET A 44 -11.86 4.30 1.73
N GLY A 45 -11.59 5.20 2.66
CA GLY A 45 -12.57 6.17 3.15
C GLY A 45 -13.12 5.86 4.54
N ASN A 46 -12.72 4.76 5.17
CA ASN A 46 -12.98 4.52 6.57
C ASN A 46 -11.89 5.10 7.46
N ASP A 47 -10.65 4.79 7.16
CA ASP A 47 -9.48 5.34 7.83
C ASP A 47 -8.55 6.01 6.83
N ILE A 48 -7.67 6.87 7.30
CA ILE A 48 -6.72 7.60 6.44
C ILE A 48 -5.47 6.75 6.16
N ASP A 49 -5.22 5.71 6.91
CA ASP A 49 -4.07 4.85 6.71
C ASP A 49 -4.17 4.00 5.42
N ASP A 50 -5.37 3.71 4.91
CA ASP A 50 -5.58 3.24 3.53
C ASP A 50 -4.86 4.13 2.51
N ALA A 51 -5.00 5.46 2.65
CA ALA A 51 -4.39 6.42 1.73
C ALA A 51 -2.87 6.51 1.92
N LEU A 52 -2.38 6.40 3.15
CA LEU A 52 -0.94 6.31 3.45
C LEU A 52 -0.35 5.01 2.89
N ALA A 53 -1.06 3.89 3.00
CA ALA A 53 -0.64 2.61 2.45
C ALA A 53 -0.58 2.64 0.91
N LEU A 54 -1.52 3.32 0.26
CA LEU A 54 -1.52 3.51 -1.18
C LEU A 54 -0.36 4.44 -1.63
N ASP A 55 -0.07 5.53 -0.89
CA ASP A 55 1.13 6.37 -1.14
C ASP A 55 2.41 5.54 -1.06
N MET A 56 2.53 4.70 -0.05
CA MET A 56 3.68 3.78 0.11
C MET A 56 3.82 2.84 -1.09
N LEU A 57 2.71 2.30 -1.62
CA LEU A 57 2.72 1.48 -2.83
C LEU A 57 3.18 2.26 -4.06
N TYR A 58 2.74 3.51 -4.25
CA TYR A 58 3.22 4.35 -5.34
C TYR A 58 4.73 4.58 -5.25
N LYS A 59 5.30 4.78 -4.05
CA LYS A 59 6.75 4.89 -3.86
C LYS A 59 7.49 3.59 -4.23
N TYR A 60 6.91 2.44 -3.93
CA TYR A 60 7.46 1.16 -4.36
C TYR A 60 7.39 0.97 -5.89
N ILE A 61 6.34 1.49 -6.56
CA ILE A 61 6.27 1.50 -8.03
C ILE A 61 7.38 2.39 -8.60
N GLU A 62 7.53 3.62 -8.08
CA GLU A 62 8.58 4.57 -8.52
C GLU A 62 9.99 3.98 -8.38
N ASN A 63 10.22 3.15 -7.37
CA ASN A 63 11.48 2.45 -7.13
C ASN A 63 11.64 1.14 -7.92
N GLY A 64 10.67 0.77 -8.77
CA GLY A 64 10.71 -0.45 -9.56
C GLY A 64 10.59 -1.76 -8.77
N GLN A 65 10.10 -1.71 -7.53
CA GLN A 65 10.00 -2.86 -6.65
C GLN A 65 8.71 -3.67 -6.87
N ILE A 66 7.65 -3.02 -7.33
CA ILE A 66 6.34 -3.65 -7.54
C ILE A 66 5.68 -3.21 -8.84
N ASN A 67 4.78 -4.07 -9.33
CA ASN A 67 3.74 -3.75 -10.30
C ASN A 67 2.39 -3.82 -9.57
N LEU A 68 1.75 -2.67 -9.35
CA LEU A 68 0.40 -2.62 -8.79
C LEU A 68 -0.61 -2.86 -9.91
N LEU A 69 -1.21 -4.05 -9.91
CA LEU A 69 -2.03 -4.55 -11.01
C LEU A 69 -3.47 -4.05 -10.98
N ALA A 70 -4.02 -3.86 -9.77
CA ALA A 70 -5.40 -3.43 -9.56
C ALA A 70 -5.61 -2.92 -8.13
N ILE A 71 -6.66 -2.08 -7.96
CA ILE A 71 -7.11 -1.57 -6.66
C ILE A 71 -8.61 -1.83 -6.52
N PRO A 72 -9.04 -3.04 -6.10
CA PRO A 72 -10.42 -3.30 -5.73
C PRO A 72 -10.81 -2.58 -4.44
N THR A 73 -12.04 -2.01 -4.37
CA THR A 73 -12.60 -1.54 -3.10
C THR A 73 -13.51 -2.58 -2.50
N SER A 74 -13.35 -2.88 -1.21
CA SER A 74 -14.24 -3.76 -0.44
C SER A 74 -15.38 -3.02 0.24
N LYS A 75 -15.31 -1.68 0.27
CA LYS A 75 -16.36 -0.79 0.77
C LYS A 75 -17.21 -0.25 -0.37
N LYS A 76 -18.55 -0.30 -0.19
CA LYS A 76 -19.49 0.31 -1.12
C LYS A 76 -19.56 1.82 -0.90
N GLY A 77 -19.24 2.60 -1.92
CA GLY A 77 -19.36 4.05 -1.85
C GLY A 77 -18.69 4.77 -3.02
N LYS A 78 -19.37 5.79 -3.54
CA LYS A 78 -18.90 6.57 -4.67
C LYS A 78 -17.53 7.20 -4.39
N TYR A 79 -17.38 7.84 -3.26
CA TYR A 79 -16.16 8.58 -2.93
C TYR A 79 -14.94 7.69 -2.64
N CYS A 80 -15.13 6.39 -2.37
CA CYS A 80 -14.04 5.45 -2.25
C CYS A 80 -13.31 5.30 -3.59
N ALA A 81 -14.04 4.93 -4.65
CA ALA A 81 -13.48 4.72 -5.98
C ALA A 81 -13.01 6.03 -6.64
N GLU A 82 -13.77 7.12 -6.50
CA GLU A 82 -13.37 8.43 -7.03
C GLU A 82 -12.07 8.95 -6.38
N TYR A 83 -11.90 8.74 -5.08
CA TYR A 83 -10.68 9.15 -4.39
C TYR A 83 -9.47 8.33 -4.85
N LEU A 84 -9.63 7.02 -5.05
CA LEU A 84 -8.58 6.17 -5.63
C LEU A 84 -8.19 6.62 -7.04
N ASP A 85 -9.16 7.01 -7.88
CA ASP A 85 -8.89 7.53 -9.22
C ASP A 85 -8.16 8.89 -9.18
N ILE A 86 -8.53 9.76 -8.24
CA ILE A 86 -7.81 11.01 -7.97
C ILE A 86 -6.36 10.72 -7.53
N MET A 87 -6.16 9.79 -6.61
CA MET A 87 -4.82 9.39 -6.16
C MET A 87 -3.99 8.85 -7.33
N ASN A 88 -4.54 7.92 -8.13
CA ASN A 88 -3.88 7.42 -9.33
C ASN A 88 -3.46 8.56 -10.25
N THR A 89 -4.40 9.42 -10.61
CA THR A 89 -4.15 10.53 -11.56
C THR A 89 -3.11 11.51 -11.02
N TRP A 90 -3.16 11.79 -9.74
CA TRP A 90 -2.24 12.73 -9.10
C TRP A 90 -0.79 12.22 -9.08
N TYR A 91 -0.61 10.91 -8.84
CA TYR A 91 0.69 10.22 -8.91
C TYR A 91 1.11 9.87 -10.35
N GLY A 92 0.27 10.11 -11.35
CA GLY A 92 0.57 9.84 -12.76
C GLY A 92 0.38 8.38 -13.16
N HIS A 93 -0.45 7.64 -12.42
CA HIS A 93 -0.81 6.25 -12.70
C HIS A 93 -2.21 6.13 -13.27
N ASN A 94 -2.49 4.98 -13.90
CA ASN A 94 -3.80 4.59 -14.40
C ASN A 94 -4.05 3.10 -14.06
N ILE A 95 -4.06 2.81 -12.75
CA ILE A 95 -4.23 1.45 -12.25
C ILE A 95 -5.73 1.14 -12.21
N PRO A 96 -6.18 -0.02 -12.74
CA PRO A 96 -7.59 -0.38 -12.74
C PRO A 96 -8.18 -0.42 -11.34
N ILE A 97 -9.35 0.20 -11.16
CA ILE A 97 -10.07 0.26 -9.89
C ILE A 97 -11.33 -0.60 -10.00
N GLY A 98 -11.59 -1.41 -8.97
CA GLY A 98 -12.80 -2.22 -8.84
C GLY A 98 -13.72 -1.70 -7.74
N ILE A 99 -15.03 -1.81 -7.94
CA ILE A 99 -16.05 -1.52 -6.92
C ILE A 99 -16.75 -2.81 -6.50
N VAL A 100 -16.92 -2.96 -5.18
CA VAL A 100 -17.58 -4.14 -4.61
C VAL A 100 -19.06 -4.19 -5.02
N GLU A 101 -19.53 -5.39 -5.33
CA GLU A 101 -20.95 -5.66 -5.51
C GLU A 101 -21.54 -6.25 -4.23
N ASN A 102 -22.72 -5.77 -3.83
CA ASN A 102 -23.40 -6.27 -2.63
C ASN A 102 -22.55 -6.23 -1.34
N GLY A 103 -21.62 -5.27 -1.26
CA GLY A 103 -20.80 -5.04 -0.07
C GLY A 103 -21.48 -4.13 0.95
N THR A 104 -20.81 -3.97 2.09
CA THR A 104 -21.22 -3.03 3.14
C THR A 104 -20.79 -1.60 2.81
N SER A 105 -21.55 -0.63 3.33
CA SER A 105 -21.21 0.79 3.30
C SER A 105 -20.94 1.36 4.70
N LYS A 106 -20.59 0.49 5.67
CA LYS A 106 -20.27 0.95 7.02
C LYS A 106 -19.12 1.93 7.00
N ASP A 107 -19.29 3.03 7.71
CA ASP A 107 -18.35 4.13 7.86
C ASP A 107 -17.96 4.32 9.31
N ASN A 108 -16.77 4.85 9.54
CA ASN A 108 -16.34 5.40 10.83
C ASN A 108 -16.72 6.88 11.03
N ASN A 109 -17.56 7.43 10.14
CA ASN A 109 -18.02 8.83 10.13
C ASN A 109 -16.95 9.89 9.75
N ALA A 110 -15.87 9.49 9.11
CA ALA A 110 -14.81 10.39 8.66
C ALA A 110 -14.83 10.58 7.14
N PRO A 111 -15.59 11.53 6.57
CA PRO A 111 -15.81 11.65 5.13
C PRO A 111 -14.63 12.31 4.40
N PHE A 112 -13.39 11.98 4.75
CA PHE A 112 -12.19 12.62 4.21
C PHE A 112 -12.06 12.46 2.68
N THR A 113 -12.47 11.33 2.14
CA THR A 113 -12.46 11.09 0.68
C THR A 113 -13.39 12.06 -0.06
N ARG A 114 -14.56 12.35 0.52
CA ARG A 114 -15.49 13.31 -0.03
C ARG A 114 -14.90 14.71 -0.13
N HIS A 115 -14.20 15.17 0.93
CA HIS A 115 -13.55 16.48 0.94
C HIS A 115 -12.55 16.64 -0.21
N ALA A 116 -11.73 15.63 -0.49
CA ALA A 116 -10.81 15.66 -1.62
C ALA A 116 -11.57 15.62 -2.96
N CYS A 117 -12.58 14.73 -3.09
CA CYS A 117 -13.34 14.59 -4.33
C CYS A 117 -14.13 15.84 -4.72
N GLU A 118 -14.61 16.60 -3.75
CA GLU A 118 -15.43 17.81 -3.97
C GLU A 118 -14.62 19.12 -3.89
N LEU A 119 -13.33 19.05 -3.57
CA LEU A 119 -12.47 20.24 -3.48
C LEU A 119 -12.44 21.00 -4.80
N LYS A 120 -12.70 22.32 -4.71
CA LYS A 120 -12.65 23.22 -5.86
C LYS A 120 -11.54 24.25 -5.72
N GLN A 121 -10.87 24.52 -6.83
CA GLN A 121 -9.94 25.63 -6.99
C GLN A 121 -10.34 26.41 -8.25
N ASN A 122 -10.43 27.73 -8.14
CA ASN A 122 -10.80 28.61 -9.25
C ASN A 122 -12.12 28.19 -9.98
N GLY A 123 -13.08 27.67 -9.22
CA GLY A 123 -14.40 27.25 -9.73
C GLY A 123 -14.47 25.85 -10.35
N SER A 124 -13.36 25.17 -10.51
CA SER A 124 -13.25 23.80 -11.04
C SER A 124 -12.84 22.81 -9.96
N LEU A 125 -13.05 21.50 -10.17
CA LEU A 125 -12.52 20.47 -9.29
C LEU A 125 -10.98 20.58 -9.24
N ALA A 126 -10.41 20.48 -8.03
CA ALA A 126 -8.99 20.64 -7.80
C ALA A 126 -8.16 19.46 -8.33
N PHE A 127 -8.77 18.28 -8.42
CA PHE A 127 -8.11 17.05 -8.85
C PHE A 127 -8.74 16.49 -10.12
N ASN A 128 -7.88 16.06 -11.05
CA ASN A 128 -8.29 15.31 -12.23
C ASN A 128 -8.71 13.90 -11.85
N ARG A 129 -9.57 13.33 -12.69
CA ARG A 129 -9.99 11.93 -12.63
C ARG A 129 -10.17 11.38 -14.03
N THR A 130 -10.00 10.08 -14.20
CA THR A 130 -10.15 9.41 -15.50
C THR A 130 -11.55 8.86 -15.70
N ILE A 131 -12.26 8.54 -14.61
CA ILE A 131 -13.59 7.96 -14.61
C ILE A 131 -14.57 8.95 -13.99
N ASN A 132 -15.58 9.35 -14.78
CA ASN A 132 -16.55 10.35 -14.36
C ASN A 132 -17.89 9.76 -13.88
N ASN A 133 -18.19 8.51 -14.26
CA ASN A 133 -19.38 7.82 -13.83
C ASN A 133 -19.01 6.61 -12.97
N TYR A 134 -19.63 6.50 -11.79
CA TYR A 134 -19.37 5.40 -10.85
C TYR A 134 -19.58 4.01 -11.46
N ASP A 135 -20.54 3.87 -12.36
CA ASP A 135 -20.84 2.59 -12.99
C ASP A 135 -19.82 2.15 -14.04
N ASP A 136 -18.91 3.05 -14.44
CA ASP A 136 -17.83 2.75 -15.39
C ASP A 136 -16.62 2.10 -14.72
N PHE A 137 -16.54 2.10 -13.38
CA PHE A 137 -15.55 1.31 -12.65
C PHE A 137 -15.79 -0.19 -12.83
N TYR A 138 -14.72 -0.97 -12.86
CA TYR A 138 -14.84 -2.42 -12.88
C TYR A 138 -15.62 -2.93 -11.66
N LYS A 139 -16.33 -4.06 -11.82
CA LYS A 139 -16.79 -4.83 -10.66
C LYS A 139 -15.59 -5.58 -10.08
N SER A 140 -15.39 -5.52 -8.74
CA SER A 140 -14.18 -6.02 -8.09
C SER A 140 -13.88 -7.48 -8.44
N VAL A 141 -14.85 -8.38 -8.35
CA VAL A 141 -14.64 -9.80 -8.68
C VAL A 141 -14.27 -9.99 -10.15
N SER A 142 -14.93 -9.26 -11.06
CA SER A 142 -14.62 -9.30 -12.49
C SER A 142 -13.20 -8.81 -12.77
N LEU A 143 -12.76 -7.75 -12.06
CA LEU A 143 -11.41 -7.22 -12.15
C LEU A 143 -10.38 -8.23 -11.62
N TYR A 144 -10.63 -8.81 -10.45
CA TYR A 144 -9.78 -9.88 -9.90
C TYR A 144 -9.59 -11.02 -10.89
N ARG A 145 -10.70 -11.54 -11.45
CA ARG A 145 -10.64 -12.66 -12.39
C ARG A 145 -9.88 -12.31 -13.66
N LYS A 146 -10.12 -11.12 -14.22
CA LYS A 146 -9.39 -10.60 -15.38
C LYS A 146 -7.88 -10.56 -15.08
N ILE A 147 -7.50 -9.85 -14.04
CA ILE A 147 -6.09 -9.63 -13.69
C ILE A 147 -5.38 -10.96 -13.38
N LEU A 148 -5.99 -11.80 -12.52
CA LEU A 148 -5.38 -13.08 -12.16
C LEU A 148 -5.19 -14.00 -13.37
N SER A 149 -6.13 -14.03 -14.32
CA SER A 149 -6.02 -14.86 -15.52
C SER A 149 -4.81 -14.50 -16.39
N GLU A 150 -4.42 -13.24 -16.40
CA GLU A 150 -3.32 -12.67 -17.20
C GLU A 150 -1.94 -12.87 -16.56
N GLN A 151 -1.87 -13.26 -15.27
CA GLN A 151 -0.59 -13.40 -14.56
C GLN A 151 -0.01 -14.82 -14.64
N PRO A 152 1.31 -14.97 -14.46
CA PRO A 152 1.94 -16.26 -14.24
C PRO A 152 1.38 -17.00 -13.02
N ASP A 153 1.53 -18.30 -12.96
CA ASP A 153 1.09 -19.10 -11.83
C ASP A 153 1.90 -18.76 -10.57
N SER A 154 1.23 -18.70 -9.41
CA SER A 154 1.83 -18.43 -8.09
C SER A 154 2.67 -17.13 -8.03
N SER A 155 2.26 -16.10 -8.77
CA SER A 155 3.03 -14.84 -8.88
C SER A 155 2.40 -13.66 -8.19
N VAL A 156 1.07 -13.67 -7.98
CA VAL A 156 0.34 -12.50 -7.45
C VAL A 156 0.30 -12.52 -5.92
N ILE A 157 0.63 -11.40 -5.32
CA ILE A 157 0.41 -11.13 -3.90
C ILE A 157 -0.82 -10.23 -3.79
N ILE A 158 -1.76 -10.62 -2.95
CA ILE A 158 -2.89 -9.76 -2.60
C ILE A 158 -2.56 -9.11 -1.26
N ILE A 159 -2.66 -7.78 -1.19
CA ILE A 159 -2.66 -7.02 0.04
C ILE A 159 -4.10 -6.63 0.31
N SER A 160 -4.69 -7.15 1.39
CA SER A 160 -6.07 -6.91 1.77
C SER A 160 -6.10 -6.14 3.07
N VAL A 161 -6.52 -4.88 3.02
CA VAL A 161 -6.54 -3.97 4.17
C VAL A 161 -7.94 -3.49 4.52
N GLY A 162 -8.96 -4.00 3.84
CA GLY A 162 -10.36 -3.73 4.10
C GLY A 162 -11.17 -4.99 4.42
N PHE A 163 -12.47 -4.93 4.16
CA PHE A 163 -13.39 -6.04 4.41
C PHE A 163 -13.10 -7.23 3.49
N SER A 164 -13.22 -8.45 4.00
CA SER A 164 -12.98 -9.68 3.22
C SER A 164 -14.04 -9.97 2.14
N THR A 165 -14.98 -9.05 1.90
CA THR A 165 -16.13 -9.22 0.99
C THR A 165 -15.70 -9.63 -0.42
N ASN A 166 -14.75 -8.89 -1.02
CA ASN A 166 -14.27 -9.20 -2.37
C ASN A 166 -13.60 -10.57 -2.45
N LEU A 167 -12.81 -10.94 -1.44
CA LEU A 167 -12.11 -12.23 -1.40
C LEU A 167 -13.09 -13.39 -1.27
N ALA A 168 -14.09 -13.26 -0.41
CA ALA A 168 -15.16 -14.26 -0.27
C ALA A 168 -16.00 -14.39 -1.56
N GLN A 169 -16.33 -13.28 -2.20
CA GLN A 169 -17.05 -13.28 -3.47
C GLN A 169 -16.20 -13.88 -4.61
N LEU A 170 -14.90 -13.61 -4.63
CA LEU A 170 -13.98 -14.19 -5.59
C LEU A 170 -13.95 -15.72 -5.45
N LEU A 171 -13.85 -16.25 -4.24
CA LEU A 171 -13.91 -17.71 -4.01
C LEU A 171 -15.19 -18.35 -4.57
N ASN A 172 -16.32 -17.66 -4.43
CA ASN A 172 -17.63 -18.13 -4.92
C ASN A 172 -17.83 -17.93 -6.43
N SER A 173 -16.95 -17.22 -7.12
CA SER A 173 -17.18 -16.88 -8.52
C SER A 173 -17.08 -18.10 -9.43
N PRO A 174 -18.04 -18.30 -10.37
CA PRO A 174 -17.96 -19.36 -11.36
C PRO A 174 -16.93 -19.04 -12.45
N ALA A 175 -16.69 -20.01 -13.33
CA ALA A 175 -16.02 -19.77 -14.61
C ALA A 175 -16.73 -18.65 -15.40
N ASP A 176 -15.94 -17.83 -16.11
CA ASP A 176 -16.42 -16.69 -16.88
C ASP A 176 -15.61 -16.47 -18.16
N LYS A 177 -15.80 -15.33 -18.82
CA LYS A 177 -15.06 -14.97 -20.05
C LYS A 177 -13.55 -14.80 -19.86
N TYR A 178 -13.06 -14.60 -18.64
CA TYR A 178 -11.65 -14.40 -18.35
C TYR A 178 -10.95 -15.73 -18.01
N SER A 179 -11.66 -16.66 -17.37
CA SER A 179 -11.09 -17.94 -16.96
C SER A 179 -12.15 -19.04 -16.88
N THR A 180 -11.80 -20.21 -17.37
CA THR A 180 -12.62 -21.45 -17.24
C THR A 180 -12.53 -22.05 -15.83
N LEU A 181 -11.63 -21.57 -14.98
CA LEU A 181 -11.50 -22.00 -13.60
C LEU A 181 -12.54 -21.32 -12.72
N SER A 182 -13.03 -22.03 -11.71
CA SER A 182 -13.75 -21.41 -10.59
C SER A 182 -12.84 -20.40 -9.87
N GLY A 183 -13.44 -19.51 -9.07
CA GLY A 183 -12.66 -18.52 -8.30
C GLY A 183 -11.64 -19.17 -7.37
N THR A 184 -12.03 -20.22 -6.64
CA THR A 184 -11.12 -20.96 -5.77
C THR A 184 -9.96 -21.60 -6.54
N GLU A 185 -10.22 -22.20 -7.71
CA GLU A 185 -9.16 -22.81 -8.55
C GLU A 185 -8.24 -21.73 -9.13
N LEU A 186 -8.80 -20.59 -9.56
CA LEU A 186 -8.02 -19.49 -10.10
C LEU A 186 -7.12 -18.87 -9.02
N VAL A 187 -7.63 -18.64 -7.81
CA VAL A 187 -6.83 -18.18 -6.67
C VAL A 187 -5.72 -19.19 -6.36
N ARG A 188 -6.04 -20.47 -6.19
CA ARG A 188 -5.04 -21.52 -5.91
C ARG A 188 -3.92 -21.56 -6.94
N LYS A 189 -4.25 -21.28 -8.19
CA LYS A 189 -3.29 -21.30 -9.29
C LYS A 189 -2.42 -20.05 -9.35
N LYS A 190 -3.01 -18.87 -9.13
CA LYS A 190 -2.39 -17.58 -9.47
C LYS A 190 -1.83 -16.82 -8.27
N VAL A 191 -2.47 -16.96 -7.11
CA VAL A 191 -2.11 -16.20 -5.92
C VAL A 191 -0.99 -16.91 -5.16
N LYS A 192 0.08 -16.18 -4.88
CA LYS A 192 1.22 -16.67 -4.09
C LYS A 192 0.89 -16.71 -2.60
N TYR A 193 0.35 -15.63 -2.08
CA TYR A 193 -0.18 -15.47 -0.72
C TYR A 193 -1.00 -14.18 -0.59
N VAL A 194 -1.71 -14.04 0.53
CA VAL A 194 -2.37 -12.81 0.94
C VAL A 194 -1.64 -12.22 2.15
N SER A 195 -1.40 -10.90 2.14
CA SER A 195 -1.03 -10.11 3.31
C SER A 195 -2.26 -9.33 3.76
N ALA A 196 -2.83 -9.69 4.90
CA ALA A 196 -4.11 -9.15 5.35
C ALA A 196 -3.95 -8.36 6.65
N MET A 197 -4.45 -7.12 6.66
CA MET A 197 -4.70 -6.39 7.91
C MET A 197 -6.08 -6.80 8.42
N MET A 198 -6.11 -7.60 9.47
CA MET A 198 -7.36 -8.08 10.07
C MET A 198 -7.17 -8.71 11.45
N GLY A 199 -8.21 -8.66 12.24
CA GLY A 199 -8.28 -9.37 13.53
C GLY A 199 -7.47 -8.71 14.65
N ASN A 200 -7.65 -9.27 15.85
CA ASN A 200 -6.88 -8.92 17.05
C ASN A 200 -6.54 -10.21 17.78
N ILE A 201 -5.26 -10.50 17.96
CA ILE A 201 -4.80 -11.76 18.58
C ILE A 201 -4.67 -11.60 20.10
N LYS A 202 -4.34 -10.40 20.59
CA LYS A 202 -4.12 -10.14 22.02
C LYS A 202 -5.39 -9.98 22.81
N ASP A 203 -6.43 -9.36 22.23
CA ASP A 203 -7.71 -9.12 22.90
C ASP A 203 -8.87 -9.72 22.11
N GLN A 204 -9.33 -10.87 22.53
CA GLN A 204 -10.46 -11.59 21.93
C GLN A 204 -11.81 -10.85 22.04
N ASN A 205 -11.92 -9.84 22.92
CA ASN A 205 -13.11 -9.00 23.04
C ASN A 205 -13.08 -7.79 22.09
N HIS A 206 -11.93 -7.46 21.54
CA HIS A 206 -11.80 -6.38 20.57
C HIS A 206 -12.44 -6.80 19.23
N LYS A 207 -13.42 -6.03 18.81
CA LYS A 207 -14.09 -6.22 17.52
C LYS A 207 -13.30 -5.45 16.46
N GLU A 208 -12.27 -6.10 15.92
CA GLU A 208 -11.49 -5.50 14.85
C GLU A 208 -12.41 -5.13 13.67
N PHE A 209 -12.24 -3.93 13.13
CA PHE A 209 -13.22 -3.28 12.27
C PHE A 209 -13.43 -4.02 10.93
N ASN A 210 -12.36 -4.46 10.27
CA ASN A 210 -12.43 -5.16 8.98
C ASN A 210 -13.19 -6.49 9.10
N VAL A 211 -12.95 -7.22 10.17
CA VAL A 211 -13.68 -8.47 10.49
C VAL A 211 -15.13 -8.15 10.88
N PHE A 212 -15.33 -7.18 11.77
CA PHE A 212 -16.65 -6.86 12.32
C PHE A 212 -17.62 -6.36 11.26
N CYS A 213 -17.14 -5.64 10.24
CA CYS A 213 -17.99 -5.09 9.20
C CYS A 213 -18.61 -6.14 8.28
N ASP A 214 -17.93 -7.28 8.08
CA ASP A 214 -18.44 -8.39 7.27
C ASP A 214 -17.95 -9.74 7.80
N ILE A 215 -18.49 -10.16 8.94
CA ILE A 215 -18.12 -11.42 9.62
C ILE A 215 -18.29 -12.65 8.70
N PRO A 216 -19.40 -12.82 7.94
CA PRO A 216 -19.53 -13.98 7.07
C PRO A 216 -18.43 -14.09 6.01
N SER A 217 -18.05 -12.97 5.41
CA SER A 217 -16.96 -12.93 4.41
C SER A 217 -15.61 -13.19 5.04
N ALA A 218 -15.34 -12.64 6.23
CA ALA A 218 -14.11 -12.91 6.98
C ALA A 218 -13.98 -14.39 7.35
N GLN A 219 -15.05 -15.02 7.86
CA GLN A 219 -15.08 -16.44 8.16
C GLN A 219 -14.84 -17.30 6.92
N LYS A 220 -15.49 -16.98 5.80
CA LYS A 220 -15.29 -17.69 4.54
C LYS A 220 -13.84 -17.54 4.04
N PHE A 221 -13.31 -16.33 4.05
CA PHE A 221 -11.94 -16.06 3.64
C PHE A 221 -10.95 -16.88 4.46
N ILE A 222 -11.02 -16.84 5.78
CA ILE A 222 -10.10 -17.59 6.65
C ILE A 222 -10.23 -19.10 6.45
N ASN A 223 -11.45 -19.63 6.37
CA ASN A 223 -11.67 -21.07 6.34
C ASN A 223 -11.43 -21.72 4.97
N GLU A 224 -11.63 -20.98 3.88
CA GLU A 224 -11.67 -21.57 2.53
C GLU A 224 -10.57 -21.05 1.59
N TRP A 225 -9.76 -20.08 2.01
CA TRP A 225 -8.73 -19.52 1.15
C TRP A 225 -7.63 -20.54 0.86
N PRO A 226 -7.31 -20.82 -0.43
CA PRO A 226 -6.48 -21.99 -0.77
C PRO A 226 -4.98 -21.74 -0.79
N THR A 227 -4.51 -20.52 -0.48
CA THR A 227 -3.08 -20.17 -0.43
C THR A 227 -2.72 -19.58 0.92
N PRO A 228 -1.44 -19.43 1.29
CA PRO A 228 -1.06 -18.88 2.59
C PRO A 228 -1.68 -17.50 2.85
N ILE A 229 -2.10 -17.27 4.09
CA ILE A 229 -2.56 -15.98 4.60
C ILE A 229 -1.56 -15.51 5.66
N MET A 230 -1.04 -14.30 5.49
CA MET A 230 -0.20 -13.62 6.46
C MET A 230 -1.03 -12.50 7.08
N ILE A 231 -1.26 -12.57 8.38
CA ILE A 231 -2.07 -11.60 9.09
C ILE A 231 -1.17 -10.58 9.77
N SER A 232 -1.45 -9.29 9.52
CA SER A 232 -0.98 -8.17 10.32
C SER A 232 -2.14 -7.75 11.23
N PRO A 233 -2.17 -8.20 12.50
CA PRO A 233 -3.30 -7.94 13.37
C PRO A 233 -3.28 -6.50 13.90
N TYR A 234 -4.43 -6.07 14.45
CA TYR A 234 -4.67 -4.73 14.98
C TYR A 234 -3.51 -4.21 15.85
N GLU A 235 -3.03 -5.00 16.79
CA GLU A 235 -2.00 -4.58 17.75
C GLU A 235 -0.63 -4.27 17.13
N VAL A 236 -0.35 -4.73 15.92
CA VAL A 236 0.90 -4.43 15.22
C VAL A 236 0.85 -3.00 14.67
N GLY A 237 -0.19 -2.66 13.95
CA GLY A 237 -0.35 -1.30 13.40
C GLY A 237 -0.66 -0.25 14.47
N ASP A 238 -1.34 -0.65 15.55
CA ASP A 238 -1.61 0.24 16.70
C ASP A 238 -0.33 0.69 17.41
N ALA A 239 0.71 -0.15 17.41
CA ALA A 239 1.99 0.15 18.04
C ALA A 239 2.92 1.03 17.19
N ILE A 240 2.62 1.27 15.92
CA ILE A 240 3.47 2.02 14.98
C ILE A 240 2.70 3.24 14.48
N LEU A 241 3.27 4.42 14.69
CA LEU A 241 2.61 5.69 14.35
C LEU A 241 3.28 6.36 13.15
N PHE A 242 2.46 6.80 12.20
CA PHE A 242 2.87 7.73 11.15
C PHE A 242 2.84 9.16 11.71
N PRO A 243 3.98 9.89 11.72
CA PRO A 243 4.05 11.18 12.41
C PRO A 243 3.35 12.30 11.64
N ALA A 244 2.58 13.13 12.35
CA ALA A 244 1.95 14.33 11.80
C ALA A 244 2.96 15.27 11.10
N GLN A 245 4.17 15.34 11.62
CA GLN A 245 5.24 16.16 11.07
C GLN A 245 5.58 15.79 9.62
N SER A 246 5.45 14.52 9.23
CA SER A 246 5.65 14.10 7.83
C SER A 246 4.60 14.71 6.91
N ILE A 247 3.32 14.73 7.31
CA ILE A 247 2.26 15.39 6.54
C ILE A 247 2.57 16.89 6.35
N GLU A 248 3.07 17.53 7.40
CA GLU A 248 3.37 18.96 7.36
C GLU A 248 4.61 19.29 6.53
N ASN A 249 5.61 18.40 6.42
CA ASN A 249 6.90 18.71 5.83
C ASN A 249 7.23 17.95 4.55
N ASP A 250 6.91 16.65 4.48
CA ASP A 250 7.41 15.79 3.41
C ASP A 250 6.51 15.77 2.17
N PHE A 251 5.25 16.20 2.30
CA PHE A 251 4.28 16.23 1.20
C PHE A 251 4.13 17.57 0.49
N LYS A 252 5.06 18.52 0.72
CA LYS A 252 5.01 19.89 0.12
C LYS A 252 5.45 19.96 -1.34
N TRP A 253 6.02 18.90 -1.90
CA TRP A 253 6.61 18.87 -3.23
C TRP A 253 5.61 19.08 -4.38
N LYS A 254 4.32 18.85 -4.14
CA LYS A 254 3.23 19.13 -5.08
C LYS A 254 1.94 19.47 -4.33
N SER A 255 1.32 20.61 -4.65
CA SER A 255 0.10 21.09 -3.99
C SER A 255 -0.95 21.50 -5.04
N PRO A 256 -2.25 21.26 -4.82
CA PRO A 256 -2.78 20.50 -3.69
C PRO A 256 -2.43 19.00 -3.78
N ASN A 257 -2.32 18.36 -2.63
CA ASN A 257 -2.05 16.92 -2.53
C ASN A 257 -3.29 16.22 -1.98
N PRO A 258 -3.89 15.23 -2.67
CA PRO A 258 -5.12 14.59 -2.23
C PRO A 258 -4.96 13.82 -0.91
N LEU A 259 -3.78 13.22 -0.65
CA LEU A 259 -3.48 12.57 0.62
C LEU A 259 -3.49 13.59 1.77
N VAL A 260 -2.81 14.73 1.61
CA VAL A 260 -2.77 15.79 2.62
C VAL A 260 -4.18 16.34 2.88
N ILE A 261 -4.97 16.58 1.82
CA ILE A 261 -6.36 17.01 1.97
C ILE A 261 -7.18 15.97 2.73
N GLY A 262 -7.01 14.69 2.43
CA GLY A 262 -7.63 13.60 3.17
C GLY A 262 -7.23 13.63 4.64
N TYR A 263 -5.94 13.67 4.93
CA TYR A 263 -5.38 13.60 6.29
C TYR A 263 -5.88 14.73 7.19
N ILE A 264 -5.80 15.98 6.73
CA ILE A 264 -6.24 17.15 7.51
C ILE A 264 -7.76 17.24 7.71
N ASN A 265 -8.55 16.53 6.88
CA ASN A 265 -10.01 16.46 7.01
C ASN A 265 -10.47 15.17 7.73
N TYR A 266 -9.56 14.23 8.00
CA TYR A 266 -9.86 13.02 8.77
C TYR A 266 -9.96 13.31 10.26
N MET A 267 -8.94 13.99 10.83
CA MET A 267 -8.89 14.43 12.23
C MET A 267 -8.24 15.81 12.33
N GLN A 268 -8.43 16.47 13.47
CA GLN A 268 -7.81 17.77 13.73
C GLN A 268 -6.28 17.63 13.88
N MET A 269 -5.53 18.32 13.03
CA MET A 269 -4.07 18.40 13.12
C MET A 269 -3.60 19.19 14.37
N PRO A 270 -2.38 18.89 14.91
CA PRO A 270 -1.53 17.77 14.56
C PRO A 270 -1.97 16.48 15.23
N TYR A 271 -1.87 15.34 14.55
CA TYR A 271 -2.06 14.01 15.12
C TYR A 271 -1.16 12.99 14.42
N ASP A 272 -0.61 12.05 15.17
CA ASP A 272 0.06 10.88 14.62
C ASP A 272 -0.99 9.80 14.35
N ARG A 273 -0.84 9.06 13.26
CA ARG A 273 -1.83 8.04 12.89
C ARG A 273 -1.23 6.64 12.97
N GLN A 274 -1.97 5.72 13.53
CA GLN A 274 -1.65 4.29 13.50
C GLN A 274 -1.50 3.80 12.06
N THR A 275 -0.67 2.77 11.87
CA THR A 275 -0.24 2.32 10.54
C THR A 275 -0.71 0.90 10.22
N TRP A 276 -1.96 0.58 10.55
CA TRP A 276 -2.48 -0.78 10.39
C TRP A 276 -2.29 -1.33 8.99
N ASP A 277 -2.71 -0.59 7.97
CA ASP A 277 -2.64 -0.98 6.58
C ASP A 277 -1.22 -0.98 6.03
N LEU A 278 -0.41 0.00 6.48
CA LEU A 278 0.99 0.11 6.06
C LEU A 278 1.80 -1.12 6.50
N THR A 279 1.47 -1.74 7.63
CA THR A 279 2.17 -2.94 8.10
C THR A 279 1.92 -4.15 7.19
N ALA A 280 0.72 -4.30 6.63
CA ALA A 280 0.42 -5.33 5.64
C ALA A 280 1.16 -5.08 4.31
N VAL A 281 1.28 -3.81 3.87
CA VAL A 281 2.09 -3.41 2.71
C VAL A 281 3.56 -3.69 2.96
N LEU A 282 4.09 -3.26 4.11
CA LEU A 282 5.49 -3.44 4.50
C LEU A 282 5.89 -4.92 4.46
N TYR A 283 5.06 -5.77 5.06
CA TYR A 283 5.30 -7.22 5.03
C TYR A 283 5.33 -7.76 3.59
N ALA A 284 4.36 -7.38 2.77
CA ALA A 284 4.23 -7.90 1.41
C ALA A 284 5.44 -7.55 0.53
N VAL A 285 5.97 -6.33 0.65
CA VAL A 285 7.04 -5.82 -0.22
C VAL A 285 8.43 -6.05 0.36
N GLU A 286 8.59 -5.88 1.67
CA GLU A 286 9.90 -5.88 2.34
C GLU A 286 10.12 -7.11 3.24
N ARG A 287 9.40 -8.19 2.98
CA ARG A 287 9.44 -9.43 3.77
C ARG A 287 10.86 -9.92 4.07
N GLU A 288 11.77 -9.80 3.11
CA GLU A 288 13.15 -10.27 3.27
C GLU A 288 13.99 -9.41 4.24
N LYS A 289 13.52 -8.21 4.57
CA LYS A 289 14.23 -7.31 5.51
C LYS A 289 13.96 -7.63 6.99
N ASN A 290 13.02 -8.55 7.26
CA ASN A 290 12.67 -9.00 8.61
C ASN A 290 12.30 -7.84 9.57
N PHE A 291 11.58 -6.83 9.08
CA PHE A 291 11.08 -5.75 9.94
C PHE A 291 10.00 -6.22 10.93
N LEU A 292 9.30 -7.30 10.58
CA LEU A 292 8.25 -7.91 11.38
C LEU A 292 8.62 -9.36 11.67
N GLU A 293 8.42 -9.79 12.91
CA GLU A 293 8.57 -11.19 13.31
C GLU A 293 7.33 -11.98 12.89
N ILE A 294 7.54 -13.17 12.33
CA ILE A 294 6.46 -14.07 11.91
C ILE A 294 6.25 -15.09 13.02
N LEU A 295 5.05 -15.08 13.60
CA LEU A 295 4.60 -16.11 14.51
C LEU A 295 3.71 -17.09 13.74
N ASN A 296 3.98 -18.38 13.88
CA ASN A 296 3.09 -19.41 13.36
C ASN A 296 1.96 -19.63 14.37
N GLY A 297 0.73 -19.59 13.90
CA GLY A 297 -0.47 -19.82 14.71
C GLY A 297 -1.54 -20.55 13.92
N GLU A 298 -2.48 -21.15 14.64
CA GLU A 298 -3.78 -21.59 14.10
C GLU A 298 -4.80 -20.49 14.41
N LEU A 299 -5.67 -20.19 13.42
CA LEU A 299 -6.72 -19.18 13.51
C LEU A 299 -8.05 -19.82 13.90
#